data_8bea9b625680ffc3d02b9a8b90395fb0
#
_entry.id   8bea9b625680ffc3d02b9a8b90395fb0
#
_cell.length_a   1.000
_cell.length_b   1.000
_cell.length_c   1.000
_cell.angle_alpha   90.00
_cell.angle_beta   90.00
_cell.angle_gamma   90.00
#
_symmetry.space_group_name_H-M   'P 1'
#
loop_
_entity.id
_entity.type
_entity.pdbx_description
1 polymer ?
#
loop_
_entity_poly.entity_id
_entity_poly.type
_entity_poly.pdbx_seq_one_letter_code
_entity_poly.pdbx_strand_id
1 'polypeptide(L)'
;MWASIVDGKINRVFKVPTAFKHPTTGIQYPRNWLNLASNSEKTSVGFIEITYSGTHKNSEYYDNLESSPVYDASKGTVTITKSSSAKNLASMKVSKKQQASTSAYSSLVPTDWYVTRKSENNTAIPSQITAYRTATRLVCNSLCTAIDNASDVDAIDALYNFADGIDPNTLTVDGSQTSVVNTTSNTITKNGHGLSNDELVTYSSGFDSDDVANDPIGGLVSGQSYYVFGKTVNTFKLSHTNSHMGDASAISLTGVGEGSDHTFTSQGISPVGSSFPRIDADPYNIEQ
;
A
#
# COMPACT_ATOMS: atom_id res chain seq x y z
N MET A 1 -10.49 20.23 -23.61
CA MET A 1 -11.57 21.23 -23.44
C MET A 1 -11.10 22.58 -23.96
N TRP A 2 -12.03 23.45 -24.38
CA TRP A 2 -11.70 24.74 -24.98
C TRP A 2 -12.49 25.86 -24.34
N ALA A 3 -11.88 27.02 -24.22
CA ALA A 3 -12.54 28.26 -23.79
C ALA A 3 -12.53 29.27 -24.93
N SER A 4 -13.64 29.92 -25.18
CA SER A 4 -13.68 31.10 -26.07
C SER A 4 -13.40 32.34 -25.25
N ILE A 5 -12.48 33.17 -25.73
CA ILE A 5 -12.08 34.42 -25.09
C ILE A 5 -12.65 35.59 -25.92
N VAL A 6 -13.30 36.51 -25.25
CA VAL A 6 -13.84 37.76 -25.83
C VAL A 6 -13.50 38.90 -24.87
N ASP A 7 -12.95 39.97 -25.36
CA ASP A 7 -12.58 41.17 -24.59
C ASP A 7 -11.74 40.83 -23.32
N GLY A 8 -10.79 39.87 -23.47
CA GLY A 8 -9.90 39.47 -22.39
C GLY A 8 -10.56 38.64 -21.27
N LYS A 9 -11.74 38.09 -21.52
CA LYS A 9 -12.48 37.27 -20.55
C LYS A 9 -12.96 35.98 -21.18
N ILE A 10 -13.14 34.96 -20.35
CA ILE A 10 -13.77 33.69 -20.77
C ILE A 10 -15.25 33.99 -21.01
N ASN A 11 -15.66 33.87 -22.28
CA ASN A 11 -17.05 33.98 -22.67
C ASN A 11 -17.81 32.66 -22.49
N ARG A 12 -17.22 31.56 -22.95
CA ARG A 12 -17.84 30.22 -22.86
C ARG A 12 -16.80 29.12 -22.78
N VAL A 13 -17.11 28.05 -22.00
CA VAL A 13 -16.33 26.81 -21.93
C VAL A 13 -17.03 25.71 -22.72
N PHE A 14 -16.29 25.03 -23.56
CA PHE A 14 -16.74 23.90 -24.37
C PHE A 14 -16.14 22.59 -23.84
N LYS A 15 -16.91 21.89 -23.02
CA LYS A 15 -16.53 20.57 -22.50
C LYS A 15 -16.65 19.47 -23.56
N VAL A 16 -17.60 19.64 -24.46
CA VAL A 16 -17.86 18.76 -25.62
C VAL A 16 -18.01 19.59 -26.87
N PRO A 17 -17.70 19.05 -28.08
CA PRO A 17 -17.90 19.74 -29.34
C PRO A 17 -19.38 20.11 -29.55
N THR A 18 -19.64 21.38 -29.74
CA THR A 18 -20.99 21.95 -29.91
C THR A 18 -20.95 23.00 -31.00
N ALA A 19 -21.99 23.09 -31.81
CA ALA A 19 -22.14 24.19 -32.75
C ALA A 19 -22.25 25.52 -32.00
N PHE A 20 -21.62 26.56 -32.53
CA PHE A 20 -21.65 27.88 -31.91
C PHE A 20 -21.62 29.00 -32.96
N LYS A 21 -22.11 30.17 -32.58
CA LYS A 21 -21.99 31.40 -33.32
C LYS A 21 -20.89 32.24 -32.65
N HIS A 22 -19.92 32.70 -33.43
CA HIS A 22 -18.86 33.57 -32.92
C HIS A 22 -19.45 34.88 -32.40
N PRO A 23 -19.18 35.28 -31.16
CA PRO A 23 -19.87 36.39 -30.51
C PRO A 23 -19.56 37.73 -31.19
N THR A 24 -18.37 37.93 -31.74
CA THR A 24 -17.95 39.19 -32.35
C THR A 24 -18.20 39.20 -33.87
N THR A 25 -17.84 38.13 -34.59
CA THR A 25 -17.94 38.10 -36.06
C THR A 25 -19.30 37.61 -36.59
N GLY A 26 -20.08 36.97 -35.73
CA GLY A 26 -21.36 36.37 -36.11
C GLY A 26 -21.28 35.10 -36.96
N ILE A 27 -20.08 34.62 -37.27
CA ILE A 27 -19.86 33.41 -38.09
C ILE A 27 -20.38 32.20 -37.35
N GLN A 28 -21.13 31.33 -38.05
CA GLN A 28 -21.65 30.08 -37.51
C GLN A 28 -20.65 28.95 -37.75
N TYR A 29 -20.27 28.26 -36.70
CA TYR A 29 -19.37 27.10 -36.73
C TYR A 29 -20.15 25.80 -36.47
N PRO A 30 -19.93 24.75 -37.29
CA PRO A 30 -20.60 23.46 -37.08
C PRO A 30 -20.11 22.72 -35.83
N ARG A 31 -20.91 21.76 -35.35
CA ARG A 31 -20.62 21.00 -34.11
C ARG A 31 -19.23 20.36 -34.09
N ASN A 32 -18.79 19.85 -35.23
CA ASN A 32 -17.52 19.12 -35.32
C ASN A 32 -16.28 20.02 -35.53
N TRP A 33 -16.48 21.35 -35.68
CA TRP A 33 -15.37 22.27 -35.99
C TRP A 33 -14.28 22.22 -34.93
N LEU A 34 -14.64 22.18 -33.63
CA LEU A 34 -13.66 22.07 -32.50
C LEU A 34 -12.81 20.80 -32.56
N ASN A 35 -13.27 19.74 -33.21
CA ASN A 35 -12.50 18.52 -33.39
C ASN A 35 -11.59 18.56 -34.62
N LEU A 36 -12.05 19.21 -35.71
CA LEU A 36 -11.38 19.17 -37.00
C LEU A 36 -10.42 20.34 -37.22
N ALA A 37 -10.71 21.51 -36.64
CA ALA A 37 -9.86 22.68 -36.79
C ALA A 37 -8.50 22.47 -36.11
N SER A 38 -7.45 22.97 -36.71
CA SER A 38 -6.12 23.01 -36.12
C SER A 38 -6.08 23.93 -34.87
N ASN A 39 -5.07 23.78 -34.05
CA ASN A 39 -4.88 24.65 -32.87
C ASN A 39 -4.68 26.12 -33.30
N SER A 40 -3.98 26.34 -34.40
CA SER A 40 -3.78 27.69 -34.96
C SER A 40 -5.12 28.34 -35.39
N GLU A 41 -5.99 27.60 -36.10
CA GLU A 41 -7.32 28.08 -36.47
C GLU A 41 -8.17 28.38 -35.23
N LYS A 42 -8.14 27.50 -34.22
CA LYS A 42 -8.89 27.74 -32.98
C LYS A 42 -8.41 29.00 -32.27
N THR A 43 -7.09 29.17 -32.18
CA THR A 43 -6.49 30.35 -31.53
C THR A 43 -6.82 31.64 -32.31
N SER A 44 -6.79 31.61 -33.65
CA SER A 44 -7.14 32.78 -34.48
C SER A 44 -8.60 33.25 -34.30
N VAL A 45 -9.47 32.35 -33.85
CA VAL A 45 -10.89 32.63 -33.56
C VAL A 45 -11.12 32.88 -32.04
N GLY A 46 -10.05 33.04 -31.27
CA GLY A 46 -10.12 33.32 -29.82
C GLY A 46 -10.42 32.12 -28.95
N PHE A 47 -10.15 30.91 -29.42
CA PHE A 47 -10.23 29.70 -28.57
C PHE A 47 -8.88 29.34 -27.97
N ILE A 48 -8.88 29.04 -26.69
CA ILE A 48 -7.70 28.58 -25.96
C ILE A 48 -8.00 27.22 -25.34
N GLU A 49 -7.06 26.30 -25.49
CA GLU A 49 -7.18 25.00 -24.83
C GLU A 49 -7.08 25.17 -23.32
N ILE A 50 -7.99 24.50 -22.61
CA ILE A 50 -7.98 24.51 -21.15
C ILE A 50 -6.99 23.45 -20.67
N THR A 51 -5.99 23.87 -19.92
CA THR A 51 -5.01 23.03 -19.25
C THR A 51 -5.37 22.82 -17.79
N TYR A 52 -4.88 21.73 -17.20
CA TYR A 52 -5.04 21.47 -15.78
C TYR A 52 -3.71 21.70 -15.07
N SER A 53 -3.76 22.29 -13.88
CA SER A 53 -2.63 22.40 -12.97
C SER A 53 -2.96 21.70 -11.66
N GLY A 54 -1.93 21.14 -11.01
CA GLY A 54 -2.10 20.35 -9.80
C GLY A 54 -2.65 18.96 -10.05
N THR A 55 -2.76 18.18 -8.98
CA THR A 55 -3.25 16.80 -9.00
C THR A 55 -4.28 16.61 -7.90
N HIS A 56 -5.23 15.71 -8.11
CA HIS A 56 -6.12 15.26 -7.05
C HIS A 56 -5.40 14.21 -6.18
N LYS A 57 -5.62 14.27 -4.88
CA LYS A 57 -5.23 13.23 -3.92
C LYS A 57 -6.29 12.13 -3.86
N ASN A 58 -6.00 11.06 -3.12
CA ASN A 58 -6.92 9.94 -2.94
C ASN A 58 -8.27 10.40 -2.36
N SER A 59 -9.34 10.17 -3.11
CA SER A 59 -10.70 10.63 -2.76
C SER A 59 -11.27 9.97 -1.50
N GLU A 60 -10.66 8.89 -1.01
CA GLU A 60 -11.03 8.29 0.26
C GLU A 60 -10.70 9.25 1.42
N TYR A 61 -9.58 9.97 1.35
CA TYR A 61 -9.03 10.81 2.40
C TYR A 61 -9.21 12.31 2.14
N TYR A 62 -9.50 12.70 0.89
CA TYR A 62 -9.57 14.10 0.48
C TYR A 62 -10.85 14.39 -0.30
N ASP A 63 -11.35 15.60 -0.11
CA ASP A 63 -12.36 16.20 -0.98
C ASP A 63 -11.61 16.91 -2.12
N ASN A 64 -11.81 16.40 -3.34
CA ASN A 64 -11.16 16.88 -4.54
C ASN A 64 -12.02 17.95 -5.22
N LEU A 65 -11.41 19.09 -5.50
CA LEU A 65 -12.08 20.25 -6.08
C LEU A 65 -11.35 20.71 -7.34
N GLU A 66 -12.13 21.22 -8.30
CA GLU A 66 -11.62 21.91 -9.48
C GLU A 66 -12.08 23.37 -9.41
N SER A 67 -11.16 24.28 -9.65
CA SER A 67 -11.52 25.70 -9.77
C SER A 67 -12.36 25.96 -11.01
N SER A 68 -13.05 27.08 -11.06
CA SER A 68 -13.51 27.64 -12.33
C SER A 68 -12.29 27.90 -13.24
N PRO A 69 -12.42 27.79 -14.58
CA PRO A 69 -11.36 28.14 -15.51
C PRO A 69 -10.94 29.61 -15.33
N VAL A 70 -9.63 29.84 -15.23
CA VAL A 70 -9.04 31.17 -15.12
C VAL A 70 -8.23 31.48 -16.37
N TYR A 71 -8.48 32.65 -16.99
CA TYR A 71 -7.71 33.13 -18.12
C TYR A 71 -6.59 34.04 -17.65
N ASP A 72 -5.36 33.69 -18.00
CA ASP A 72 -4.17 34.53 -17.79
C ASP A 72 -3.84 35.23 -19.13
N ALA A 73 -4.20 36.51 -19.25
CA ALA A 73 -3.97 37.29 -20.46
C ALA A 73 -2.49 37.53 -20.76
N SER A 74 -1.62 37.53 -19.73
CA SER A 74 -0.18 37.72 -19.91
C SER A 74 0.51 36.51 -20.56
N LYS A 75 -0.03 35.31 -20.33
CA LYS A 75 0.46 34.04 -20.87
C LYS A 75 -0.38 33.51 -22.01
N GLY A 76 -1.57 34.07 -22.25
CA GLY A 76 -2.52 33.54 -23.22
C GLY A 76 -3.00 32.12 -22.89
N THR A 77 -3.15 31.78 -21.63
CA THR A 77 -3.52 30.42 -21.18
C THR A 77 -4.80 30.41 -20.37
N VAL A 78 -5.55 29.31 -20.45
CA VAL A 78 -6.70 29.06 -19.57
C VAL A 78 -6.40 27.83 -18.74
N THR A 79 -6.49 27.98 -17.42
CA THR A 79 -6.12 26.90 -16.49
C THR A 79 -7.25 26.61 -15.52
N ILE A 80 -7.49 25.32 -15.28
CA ILE A 80 -8.30 24.80 -14.17
C ILE A 80 -7.32 24.23 -13.13
N THR A 81 -7.39 24.73 -11.92
CA THR A 81 -6.55 24.24 -10.82
C THR A 81 -7.27 23.12 -10.09
N LYS A 82 -6.61 21.97 -10.01
CA LYS A 82 -7.02 20.85 -9.15
C LYS A 82 -6.47 21.06 -7.76
N SER A 83 -7.30 20.90 -6.76
CA SER A 83 -6.93 20.99 -5.35
C SER A 83 -7.59 19.88 -4.56
N SER A 84 -7.05 19.62 -3.37
CA SER A 84 -7.56 18.59 -2.47
C SER A 84 -7.57 19.15 -1.05
N SER A 85 -8.68 19.00 -0.35
CA SER A 85 -8.86 19.41 1.05
C SER A 85 -8.97 18.14 1.91
N ALA A 86 -8.18 18.05 2.96
CA ALA A 86 -8.22 16.89 3.85
C ALA A 86 -9.60 16.77 4.52
N LYS A 87 -10.14 15.56 4.56
CA LYS A 87 -11.35 15.24 5.32
C LYS A 87 -11.09 15.36 6.82
N ASN A 88 -12.16 15.36 7.61
CA ASN A 88 -12.03 15.47 9.06
C ASN A 88 -11.25 14.30 9.66
N LEU A 89 -10.10 14.59 10.28
CA LEU A 89 -9.20 13.58 10.84
C LEU A 89 -9.86 12.72 11.92
N ALA A 90 -10.65 13.32 12.82
CA ALA A 90 -11.28 12.58 13.91
C ALA A 90 -12.31 11.56 13.37
N SER A 91 -13.13 11.97 12.41
CA SER A 91 -14.09 11.08 11.74
C SER A 91 -13.38 9.97 10.96
N MET A 92 -12.26 10.30 10.31
CA MET A 92 -11.44 9.33 9.56
C MET A 92 -10.87 8.27 10.51
N LYS A 93 -10.31 8.66 11.67
CA LYS A 93 -9.79 7.75 12.68
C LYS A 93 -10.89 6.78 13.17
N VAL A 94 -12.08 7.27 13.44
CA VAL A 94 -13.21 6.43 13.86
C VAL A 94 -13.56 5.41 12.77
N SER A 95 -13.72 5.87 11.52
CA SER A 95 -14.07 5.01 10.39
C SER A 95 -13.01 3.92 10.14
N LYS A 96 -11.73 4.30 10.16
CA LYS A 96 -10.63 3.36 9.90
C LYS A 96 -10.45 2.33 11.03
N LYS A 97 -10.61 2.72 12.29
CA LYS A 97 -10.62 1.76 13.40
C LYS A 97 -11.81 0.80 13.33
N GLN A 98 -12.97 1.27 12.93
CA GLN A 98 -14.13 0.40 12.70
C GLN A 98 -13.85 -0.60 11.57
N GLN A 99 -13.23 -0.17 10.46
CA GLN A 99 -12.84 -1.04 9.36
C GLN A 99 -11.85 -2.12 9.83
N ALA A 100 -10.80 -1.74 10.58
CA ALA A 100 -9.83 -2.66 11.15
C ALA A 100 -10.50 -3.69 12.07
N SER A 101 -11.39 -3.26 12.96
CA SER A 101 -12.12 -4.13 13.88
C SER A 101 -13.04 -5.10 13.13
N THR A 102 -13.72 -4.64 12.08
CA THR A 102 -14.60 -5.49 11.24
C THR A 102 -13.78 -6.55 10.51
N SER A 103 -12.61 -6.18 9.97
CA SER A 103 -11.72 -7.13 9.30
C SER A 103 -11.18 -8.19 10.26
N ALA A 104 -10.75 -7.75 11.46
CA ALA A 104 -10.30 -8.68 12.51
C ALA A 104 -11.42 -9.64 12.95
N TYR A 105 -12.62 -9.11 13.14
CA TYR A 105 -13.80 -9.93 13.48
C TYR A 105 -14.06 -10.97 12.39
N SER A 106 -14.12 -10.58 11.13
CA SER A 106 -14.33 -11.49 10.01
C SER A 106 -13.27 -12.61 9.94
N SER A 107 -12.02 -12.29 10.29
CA SER A 107 -10.93 -13.27 10.37
C SER A 107 -11.07 -14.23 11.56
N LEU A 108 -11.67 -13.79 12.66
CA LEU A 108 -11.82 -14.61 13.89
C LEU A 108 -13.06 -15.54 13.87
N VAL A 109 -14.13 -15.12 13.19
CA VAL A 109 -15.41 -15.86 13.12
C VAL A 109 -15.24 -17.34 12.75
N PRO A 110 -14.45 -17.74 11.72
CA PRO A 110 -14.31 -19.15 11.35
C PRO A 110 -13.73 -20.02 12.46
N THR A 111 -13.08 -19.41 13.46
CA THR A 111 -12.43 -20.13 14.56
C THR A 111 -13.20 -20.03 15.89
N ASP A 112 -14.34 -19.36 15.93
CA ASP A 112 -15.12 -19.14 17.18
C ASP A 112 -15.71 -20.44 17.72
N TRP A 113 -16.02 -21.40 16.85
CA TRP A 113 -16.49 -22.71 17.29
C TRP A 113 -15.51 -23.47 18.19
N TYR A 114 -14.19 -23.25 18.03
CA TYR A 114 -13.19 -23.84 18.95
C TYR A 114 -13.33 -23.29 20.38
N VAL A 115 -13.67 -22.00 20.49
CA VAL A 115 -13.89 -21.35 21.80
C VAL A 115 -15.16 -21.88 22.44
N THR A 116 -16.24 -22.01 21.65
CA THR A 116 -17.51 -22.57 22.10
C THR A 116 -17.31 -24.02 22.56
N ARG A 117 -16.67 -24.87 21.75
CA ARG A 117 -16.34 -26.26 22.08
C ARG A 117 -15.55 -26.39 23.39
N LYS A 118 -14.56 -25.51 23.60
CA LYS A 118 -13.79 -25.48 24.85
C LYS A 118 -14.69 -25.12 26.03
N SER A 119 -15.60 -24.19 25.87
CA SER A 119 -16.53 -23.80 26.93
C SER A 119 -17.56 -24.89 27.28
N GLU A 120 -18.03 -25.65 26.28
CA GLU A 120 -19.08 -26.66 26.45
C GLU A 120 -18.55 -27.98 27.03
N ASN A 121 -17.43 -28.47 26.54
CA ASN A 121 -16.92 -29.79 26.88
C ASN A 121 -15.46 -29.82 27.30
N ASN A 122 -14.84 -28.64 27.54
CA ASN A 122 -13.44 -28.47 27.96
C ASN A 122 -12.40 -29.04 26.96
N THR A 123 -12.77 -29.26 25.70
CA THR A 123 -11.80 -29.66 24.69
C THR A 123 -10.81 -28.54 24.40
N ALA A 124 -9.53 -28.81 24.46
CA ALA A 124 -8.49 -27.81 24.25
C ALA A 124 -8.57 -27.19 22.86
N ILE A 125 -8.33 -25.88 22.76
CA ILE A 125 -8.17 -25.21 21.46
C ILE A 125 -6.78 -25.58 20.91
N PRO A 126 -6.64 -26.02 19.64
CA PRO A 126 -5.35 -26.26 19.03
C PRO A 126 -4.42 -25.04 19.16
N SER A 127 -3.13 -25.29 19.42
CA SER A 127 -2.15 -24.21 19.62
C SER A 127 -2.06 -23.25 18.42
N GLN A 128 -2.13 -23.78 17.20
CA GLN A 128 -2.15 -23.00 15.96
C GLN A 128 -3.34 -22.02 15.91
N ILE A 129 -4.53 -22.47 16.32
CA ILE A 129 -5.73 -21.61 16.36
C ILE A 129 -5.57 -20.53 17.43
N THR A 130 -5.02 -20.89 18.61
CA THR A 130 -4.74 -19.90 19.67
C THR A 130 -3.76 -18.83 19.19
N ALA A 131 -2.68 -19.23 18.53
CA ALA A 131 -1.67 -18.32 17.96
C ALA A 131 -2.27 -17.43 16.90
N TYR A 132 -3.01 -17.98 15.94
CA TYR A 132 -3.72 -17.22 14.92
C TYR A 132 -4.65 -16.15 15.52
N ARG A 133 -5.48 -16.53 16.48
CA ARG A 133 -6.40 -15.61 17.16
C ARG A 133 -5.66 -14.51 17.92
N THR A 134 -4.55 -14.85 18.54
CA THR A 134 -3.70 -13.89 19.24
C THR A 134 -3.05 -12.92 18.27
N ALA A 135 -2.46 -13.42 17.20
CA ALA A 135 -1.85 -12.59 16.15
C ALA A 135 -2.87 -11.65 15.48
N THR A 136 -4.07 -12.14 15.15
CA THR A 136 -5.16 -11.32 14.58
C THR A 136 -5.53 -10.15 15.49
N ARG A 137 -5.67 -10.39 16.80
CA ARG A 137 -5.98 -9.32 17.76
C ARG A 137 -4.82 -8.34 17.92
N LEU A 138 -3.58 -8.85 17.92
CA LEU A 138 -2.38 -8.01 18.03
C LEU A 138 -2.27 -7.06 16.84
N VAL A 139 -2.45 -7.57 15.61
CA VAL A 139 -2.46 -6.76 14.39
C VAL A 139 -3.55 -5.69 14.45
N CYS A 140 -4.77 -6.05 14.84
CA CYS A 140 -5.86 -5.09 14.99
C CYS A 140 -5.54 -3.98 16.00
N ASN A 141 -5.00 -4.35 17.16
CA ASN A 141 -4.64 -3.39 18.21
C ASN A 141 -3.50 -2.46 17.77
N SER A 142 -2.48 -3.01 17.12
CA SER A 142 -1.35 -2.22 16.59
C SER A 142 -1.81 -1.23 15.54
N LEU A 143 -2.69 -1.66 14.65
CA LEU A 143 -3.28 -0.80 13.64
C LEU A 143 -4.14 0.31 14.26
N CYS A 144 -5.02 -0.03 15.21
CA CYS A 144 -5.81 0.97 15.93
C CYS A 144 -4.93 2.00 16.63
N THR A 145 -3.83 1.55 17.24
CA THR A 145 -2.85 2.45 17.89
C THR A 145 -2.15 3.34 16.87
N ALA A 146 -1.74 2.81 15.71
CA ALA A 146 -1.13 3.61 14.65
C ALA A 146 -2.10 4.67 14.10
N ILE A 147 -3.37 4.32 13.92
CA ILE A 147 -4.42 5.26 13.51
C ILE A 147 -4.63 6.35 14.58
N ASP A 148 -4.65 5.99 15.86
CA ASP A 148 -4.80 6.96 16.97
C ASP A 148 -3.61 7.93 17.04
N ASN A 149 -2.41 7.47 16.74
CA ASN A 149 -1.19 8.27 16.74
C ASN A 149 -0.98 9.10 15.46
N ALA A 150 -1.75 8.86 14.40
CA ALA A 150 -1.65 9.64 13.16
C ALA A 150 -1.91 11.13 13.44
N SER A 151 -0.99 12.01 13.01
CA SER A 151 -1.07 13.46 13.24
C SER A 151 -2.05 14.15 12.29
N ASP A 152 -2.25 13.58 11.12
CA ASP A 152 -3.03 14.13 10.01
C ASP A 152 -3.59 13.05 9.09
N VAL A 153 -4.29 13.46 8.06
CA VAL A 153 -4.91 12.55 7.09
C VAL A 153 -3.87 11.89 6.18
N ASP A 154 -2.77 12.59 5.87
CA ASP A 154 -1.67 12.01 5.08
C ASP A 154 -1.00 10.87 5.85
N ALA A 155 -0.85 10.99 7.17
CA ALA A 155 -0.33 9.92 8.01
C ALA A 155 -1.27 8.69 8.02
N ILE A 156 -2.59 8.88 8.00
CA ILE A 156 -3.54 7.77 7.85
C ILE A 156 -3.45 7.17 6.44
N ASP A 157 -3.40 8.01 5.40
CA ASP A 157 -3.27 7.56 4.01
C ASP A 157 -1.99 6.72 3.83
N ALA A 158 -0.88 7.15 4.41
CA ALA A 158 0.38 6.40 4.40
C ALA A 158 0.30 5.03 5.07
N LEU A 159 -0.57 4.85 6.08
CA LEU A 159 -0.84 3.53 6.65
C LEU A 159 -1.55 2.58 5.66
N TYR A 160 -2.21 3.05 4.62
CA TYR A 160 -3.01 2.28 3.66
C TYR A 160 -2.51 2.35 2.21
N ASN A 161 -1.69 3.35 1.89
CA ASN A 161 -1.07 3.47 0.57
C ASN A 161 0.32 2.83 0.59
N PHE A 162 0.38 1.61 0.13
CA PHE A 162 1.64 1.07 -0.37
C PHE A 162 1.84 1.70 -1.75
N ALA A 163 2.88 2.51 -1.91
CA ALA A 163 3.26 3.06 -3.22
C ALA A 163 3.33 1.91 -4.22
N ASP A 164 2.65 2.06 -5.35
CA ASP A 164 2.65 1.08 -6.44
C ASP A 164 4.08 0.60 -6.72
N GLY A 165 4.35 -0.66 -6.43
CA GLY A 165 5.57 -1.37 -6.83
C GLY A 165 6.78 -1.28 -5.91
N ILE A 166 6.74 -0.57 -4.79
CA ILE A 166 7.74 -0.68 -3.73
C ILE A 166 6.99 -1.15 -2.48
N ASP A 167 7.09 -2.43 -2.18
CA ASP A 167 6.71 -2.94 -0.86
C ASP A 167 7.65 -2.27 0.16
N PRO A 168 7.18 -1.31 0.99
CA PRO A 168 8.04 -0.60 1.93
C PRO A 168 8.66 -1.52 2.98
N ASN A 169 8.23 -2.77 3.03
CA ASN A 169 8.70 -3.81 3.94
C ASN A 169 9.56 -4.88 3.25
N THR A 170 9.97 -4.69 2.02
CA THR A 170 10.94 -5.58 1.38
C THR A 170 12.36 -5.16 1.75
N LEU A 171 13.01 -6.00 2.52
CA LEU A 171 14.38 -5.82 2.96
C LEU A 171 15.31 -6.57 1.99
N THR A 172 16.20 -5.85 1.31
CA THR A 172 17.21 -6.47 0.46
C THR A 172 18.54 -6.59 1.21
N VAL A 173 19.18 -7.75 1.13
CA VAL A 173 20.48 -8.04 1.73
C VAL A 173 21.39 -8.72 0.71
N ASP A 174 22.71 -8.53 0.86
CA ASP A 174 23.71 -9.29 0.12
C ASP A 174 23.91 -10.64 0.82
N GLY A 175 23.19 -11.66 0.36
CA GLY A 175 23.20 -13.00 0.94
C GLY A 175 24.53 -13.75 0.74
N SER A 176 25.42 -13.27 -0.14
CA SER A 176 26.73 -13.86 -0.42
C SER A 176 27.80 -13.49 0.63
N GLN A 177 27.51 -12.53 1.52
CA GLN A 177 28.49 -11.98 2.45
C GLN A 177 28.41 -12.63 3.84
N THR A 178 29.54 -13.11 4.34
CA THR A 178 29.66 -13.63 5.72
C THR A 178 29.47 -12.55 6.78
N SER A 179 29.64 -11.27 6.44
CA SER A 179 29.31 -10.13 7.30
C SER A 179 27.81 -9.90 7.45
N VAL A 180 27.01 -10.40 6.51
CA VAL A 180 25.54 -10.33 6.49
C VAL A 180 24.95 -11.60 7.07
N VAL A 181 25.41 -12.76 6.65
CA VAL A 181 24.93 -14.07 7.08
C VAL A 181 25.89 -14.67 8.08
N ASN A 182 25.50 -14.69 9.36
CA ASN A 182 26.33 -15.28 10.42
C ASN A 182 25.79 -16.66 10.81
N THR A 183 26.49 -17.70 10.38
CA THR A 183 26.13 -19.11 10.64
C THR A 183 26.37 -19.56 12.08
N THR A 184 27.26 -18.86 12.83
CA THR A 184 27.53 -19.20 14.23
C THR A 184 26.41 -18.73 15.15
N SER A 185 25.91 -17.51 14.95
CA SER A 185 24.82 -16.94 15.75
C SER A 185 23.44 -17.14 15.11
N ASN A 186 23.38 -17.68 13.89
CA ASN A 186 22.17 -17.80 13.07
C ASN A 186 21.45 -16.45 12.91
N THR A 187 22.20 -15.40 12.57
CA THR A 187 21.66 -14.05 12.39
C THR A 187 21.90 -13.52 10.99
N ILE A 188 20.98 -12.68 10.55
CA ILE A 188 21.11 -11.87 9.35
C ILE A 188 21.29 -10.42 9.79
N THR A 189 22.29 -9.76 9.20
CA THR A 189 22.67 -8.38 9.51
C THR A 189 22.16 -7.44 8.43
N LYS A 190 21.41 -6.43 8.85
CA LYS A 190 20.98 -5.30 8.01
C LYS A 190 20.73 -4.10 8.91
N ASN A 191 21.50 -3.06 8.73
CA ASN A 191 21.39 -1.84 9.53
C ASN A 191 20.00 -1.21 9.40
N GLY A 192 19.34 -0.97 10.55
CA GLY A 192 18.07 -0.28 10.59
C GLY A 192 16.95 -1.04 9.86
N HIS A 193 16.95 -2.37 9.91
CA HIS A 193 16.02 -3.22 9.13
C HIS A 193 14.53 -3.02 9.42
N GLY A 194 14.15 -2.39 10.52
CA GLY A 194 12.75 -2.05 10.84
C GLY A 194 11.83 -3.22 11.19
N LEU A 195 12.28 -4.49 11.03
CA LEU A 195 11.48 -5.66 11.34
C LEU A 195 11.20 -5.77 12.84
N SER A 196 10.06 -6.37 13.18
CA SER A 196 9.64 -6.65 14.57
C SER A 196 9.74 -8.14 14.87
N ASN A 197 9.87 -8.50 16.17
CA ASN A 197 9.72 -9.91 16.55
C ASN A 197 8.32 -10.39 16.19
N ASP A 198 8.21 -11.66 15.80
CA ASP A 198 6.99 -12.32 15.35
C ASP A 198 6.40 -11.78 14.03
N GLU A 199 7.14 -10.93 13.34
CA GLU A 199 6.81 -10.50 11.99
C GLU A 199 7.06 -11.66 11.02
N LEU A 200 6.06 -11.95 10.17
CA LEU A 200 6.18 -12.97 9.13
C LEU A 200 6.83 -12.34 7.90
N VAL A 201 7.93 -12.91 7.45
CA VAL A 201 8.64 -12.47 6.23
C VAL A 201 8.73 -13.61 5.25
N THR A 202 8.51 -13.34 3.96
CA THR A 202 8.78 -14.29 2.89
C THR A 202 10.18 -14.04 2.35
N TYR A 203 10.99 -15.08 2.32
CA TYR A 203 12.34 -15.03 1.79
C TYR A 203 12.37 -15.33 0.30
N SER A 204 13.18 -14.58 -0.46
CA SER A 204 13.55 -14.89 -1.85
C SER A 204 15.05 -14.78 -2.01
N SER A 205 15.66 -15.72 -2.74
CA SER A 205 17.07 -15.66 -3.09
C SER A 205 17.41 -14.66 -4.21
N GLY A 206 16.39 -14.10 -4.87
CA GLY A 206 16.59 -13.24 -6.04
C GLY A 206 17.00 -14.01 -7.28
N PHE A 207 17.45 -13.26 -8.29
CA PHE A 207 17.88 -13.81 -9.58
C PHE A 207 19.19 -13.09 -9.99
N ASP A 208 20.03 -13.77 -10.74
CA ASP A 208 21.22 -13.18 -11.35
C ASP A 208 20.86 -12.33 -12.59
N SER A 209 21.90 -11.78 -13.26
CA SER A 209 21.72 -10.96 -14.47
C SER A 209 21.18 -11.73 -15.68
N ASP A 210 21.16 -13.05 -15.65
CA ASP A 210 20.68 -13.94 -16.70
C ASP A 210 19.31 -14.55 -16.36
N ASP A 211 18.59 -13.98 -15.39
CA ASP A 211 17.30 -14.46 -14.88
C ASP A 211 17.35 -15.90 -14.29
N VAL A 212 18.51 -16.34 -13.84
CA VAL A 212 18.66 -17.60 -13.12
C VAL A 212 18.54 -17.34 -11.62
N ALA A 213 17.75 -18.18 -10.93
CA ALA A 213 17.57 -18.04 -9.48
C ALA A 213 18.90 -18.25 -8.75
N ASN A 214 19.24 -17.33 -7.86
CA ASN A 214 20.43 -17.42 -7.00
C ASN A 214 20.29 -18.59 -6.01
N ASP A 215 21.41 -19.17 -5.62
CA ASP A 215 21.43 -20.15 -4.53
C ASP A 215 20.98 -19.48 -3.22
N PRO A 216 20.03 -20.07 -2.50
CA PRO A 216 19.52 -19.50 -1.28
C PRO A 216 20.56 -19.50 -0.15
N ILE A 217 20.41 -18.60 0.83
CA ILE A 217 21.15 -18.68 2.09
C ILE A 217 20.92 -20.06 2.70
N GLY A 218 21.99 -20.76 3.03
CA GLY A 218 21.92 -22.12 3.54
C GLY A 218 21.05 -22.24 4.78
N GLY A 219 20.10 -23.14 4.75
CA GLY A 219 19.06 -23.32 5.78
C GLY A 219 17.74 -22.58 5.48
N LEU A 220 17.72 -21.71 4.44
CA LEU A 220 16.49 -21.06 3.97
C LEU A 220 16.04 -21.62 2.64
N VAL A 221 14.75 -21.51 2.35
CA VAL A 221 14.14 -21.93 1.07
C VAL A 221 13.49 -20.71 0.42
N SER A 222 13.84 -20.42 -0.82
CA SER A 222 13.24 -19.31 -1.58
C SER A 222 11.73 -19.51 -1.74
N GLY A 223 10.94 -18.47 -1.49
CA GLY A 223 9.47 -18.51 -1.48
C GLY A 223 8.86 -18.96 -0.15
N GLN A 224 9.66 -19.42 0.82
CA GLN A 224 9.17 -19.83 2.14
C GLN A 224 9.03 -18.62 3.07
N SER A 225 8.01 -18.68 3.94
CA SER A 225 7.80 -17.66 4.98
C SER A 225 8.39 -18.10 6.33
N TYR A 226 8.93 -17.12 7.07
CA TYR A 226 9.60 -17.30 8.34
C TYR A 226 9.18 -16.20 9.32
N TYR A 227 9.17 -16.51 10.63
CA TYR A 227 8.96 -15.52 11.67
C TYR A 227 10.29 -14.89 12.09
N VAL A 228 10.31 -13.57 12.17
CA VAL A 228 11.43 -12.82 12.74
C VAL A 228 11.47 -13.01 14.25
N PHE A 229 12.66 -13.23 14.80
CA PHE A 229 12.81 -13.44 16.21
C PHE A 229 14.19 -13.00 16.70
N GLY A 230 14.31 -12.66 17.98
CA GLY A 230 15.59 -12.24 18.58
C GLY A 230 16.21 -11.02 17.87
N LYS A 231 15.37 -10.07 17.42
CA LYS A 231 15.82 -8.87 16.70
C LYS A 231 16.61 -7.92 17.57
N THR A 232 17.60 -7.26 16.97
CA THR A 232 18.23 -6.03 17.46
C THR A 232 17.90 -4.88 16.50
N VAL A 233 18.58 -3.74 16.59
CA VAL A 233 18.45 -2.65 15.61
C VAL A 233 19.01 -3.06 14.24
N ASN A 234 20.03 -3.92 14.22
CA ASN A 234 20.80 -4.23 13.00
C ASN A 234 20.85 -5.71 12.64
N THR A 235 20.30 -6.59 13.48
CA THR A 235 20.30 -8.04 13.22
C THR A 235 18.97 -8.67 13.59
N PHE A 236 18.63 -9.76 12.92
CA PHE A 236 17.48 -10.59 13.24
C PHE A 236 17.77 -12.06 12.97
N LYS A 237 16.99 -12.92 13.60
CA LYS A 237 16.95 -14.36 13.37
C LYS A 237 15.63 -14.74 12.75
N LEU A 238 15.57 -15.92 12.16
CA LEU A 238 14.36 -16.49 11.59
C LEU A 238 13.97 -17.77 12.32
N SER A 239 12.68 -18.04 12.38
CA SER A 239 12.10 -19.24 12.95
C SER A 239 10.95 -19.74 12.09
N HIS A 240 10.69 -21.05 12.10
CA HIS A 240 9.49 -21.63 11.50
C HIS A 240 8.24 -21.40 12.36
N THR A 241 8.43 -21.06 13.63
CA THR A 241 7.34 -20.85 14.59
C THR A 241 7.42 -19.47 15.21
N ASN A 242 6.26 -18.91 15.51
CA ASN A 242 6.13 -17.66 16.24
C ASN A 242 6.60 -17.84 17.69
N SER A 243 7.28 -16.84 18.29
CA SER A 243 7.81 -16.91 19.66
C SER A 243 6.72 -17.12 20.73
N HIS A 244 5.49 -16.71 20.46
CA HIS A 244 4.33 -16.92 21.35
C HIS A 244 3.89 -18.38 21.43
N MET A 245 4.40 -19.26 20.57
CA MET A 245 4.14 -20.71 20.63
C MET A 245 5.09 -21.46 21.58
N GLY A 246 6.00 -20.77 22.26
CA GLY A 246 6.89 -21.35 23.26
C GLY A 246 8.10 -22.11 22.73
N ASP A 247 8.15 -22.44 21.45
CA ASP A 247 9.17 -23.28 20.82
C ASP A 247 9.95 -22.57 19.70
N ALA A 248 9.96 -21.22 19.67
CA ALA A 248 10.69 -20.48 18.66
C ALA A 248 12.20 -20.76 18.80
N SER A 249 12.75 -21.48 17.84
CA SER A 249 14.17 -21.72 17.70
C SER A 249 14.69 -21.10 16.41
N ALA A 250 15.91 -20.54 16.47
CA ALA A 250 16.54 -20.01 15.27
C ALA A 250 16.74 -21.12 14.24
N ILE A 251 16.38 -20.82 12.98
CA ILE A 251 16.78 -21.66 11.84
C ILE A 251 18.30 -21.72 11.82
N SER A 252 18.86 -22.92 11.69
CA SER A 252 20.29 -23.10 11.54
C SER A 252 20.71 -22.63 10.15
N LEU A 253 21.42 -21.51 10.08
CA LEU A 253 22.03 -21.03 8.85
C LEU A 253 23.31 -21.84 8.60
N THR A 254 23.39 -22.51 7.46
CA THR A 254 24.49 -23.45 7.15
C THR A 254 25.55 -22.88 6.18
N GLY A 255 25.25 -21.72 5.57
CA GLY A 255 26.15 -21.06 4.64
C GLY A 255 25.59 -19.75 4.12
N VAL A 256 26.41 -19.00 3.41
CA VAL A 256 25.97 -17.86 2.60
C VAL A 256 25.22 -18.36 1.35
N GLY A 257 24.43 -17.51 0.74
CA GLY A 257 23.82 -17.74 -0.56
C GLY A 257 24.66 -17.20 -1.70
N GLU A 258 24.04 -16.98 -2.84
CA GLU A 258 24.68 -16.39 -4.03
C GLU A 258 23.95 -15.10 -4.41
N GLY A 259 24.72 -14.04 -4.74
CA GLY A 259 24.17 -12.76 -5.18
C GLY A 259 23.84 -11.77 -4.06
N SER A 260 23.51 -10.54 -4.47
CA SER A 260 23.33 -9.38 -3.58
C SER A 260 21.88 -8.97 -3.36
N ASP A 261 20.94 -9.67 -3.96
CA ASP A 261 19.53 -9.28 -4.09
C ASP A 261 18.57 -10.24 -3.37
N HIS A 262 19.06 -10.89 -2.31
CA HIS A 262 18.20 -11.66 -1.42
C HIS A 262 17.21 -10.73 -0.72
N THR A 263 15.95 -11.10 -0.72
CA THR A 263 14.90 -10.27 -0.11
C THR A 263 14.17 -10.99 1.01
N PHE A 264 13.77 -10.18 2.00
CA PHE A 264 12.81 -10.57 3.04
C PHE A 264 11.62 -9.62 2.92
N THR A 265 10.55 -10.09 2.31
CA THR A 265 9.32 -9.33 2.16
C THR A 265 8.43 -9.58 3.36
N SER A 266 8.21 -8.54 4.16
CA SER A 266 7.29 -8.62 5.29
C SER A 266 5.88 -8.94 4.78
N GLN A 267 5.30 -10.02 5.32
CA GLN A 267 3.88 -10.34 5.14
C GLN A 267 3.02 -9.49 6.09
N GLY A 268 3.72 -8.61 6.83
CA GLY A 268 3.14 -7.65 7.75
C GLY A 268 2.99 -8.15 9.18
N ILE A 269 3.70 -7.53 10.14
CA ILE A 269 3.02 -6.55 10.94
C ILE A 269 3.10 -5.24 10.13
N SER A 270 2.66 -5.25 8.92
CA SER A 270 2.26 -4.00 8.28
C SER A 270 1.10 -3.52 9.11
N PRO A 271 1.15 -2.34 9.71
CA PRO A 271 0.02 -1.87 10.52
C PRO A 271 -1.26 -1.83 9.70
N VAL A 272 -1.23 -2.14 8.41
CA VAL A 272 -2.32 -1.82 7.53
C VAL A 272 -2.44 -2.64 6.26
N GLY A 273 -1.50 -3.48 5.94
CA GLY A 273 -1.67 -4.38 4.80
C GLY A 273 -2.91 -5.24 5.00
N SER A 274 -3.72 -5.36 3.99
CA SER A 274 -4.92 -6.16 3.82
C SER A 274 -4.84 -7.64 4.27
N SER A 275 -3.86 -8.03 5.04
CA SER A 275 -3.65 -9.42 5.46
C SER A 275 -3.57 -9.55 6.97
N PHE A 276 -4.73 -9.61 7.60
CA PHE A 276 -4.83 -10.39 8.83
C PHE A 276 -4.26 -11.79 8.57
N PRO A 277 -3.61 -12.44 9.56
CA PRO A 277 -3.06 -13.76 9.41
C PRO A 277 -4.07 -14.69 8.73
N ARG A 278 -3.63 -15.48 7.76
CA ARG A 278 -4.49 -16.49 7.11
C ARG A 278 -4.22 -17.84 7.75
N ILE A 279 -5.26 -18.63 7.91
CA ILE A 279 -5.11 -20.05 8.19
C ILE A 279 -5.04 -20.73 6.83
N ASP A 280 -3.84 -21.22 6.45
CA ASP A 280 -3.63 -21.94 5.20
C ASP A 280 -4.24 -23.37 5.23
N ALA A 281 -4.74 -23.81 6.38
CA ALA A 281 -5.45 -25.07 6.52
C ALA A 281 -6.95 -24.82 6.63
N ASP A 282 -7.75 -25.63 5.96
CA ASP A 282 -9.19 -25.70 6.16
C ASP A 282 -9.47 -25.83 7.67
N PRO A 283 -10.10 -24.82 8.31
CA PRO A 283 -10.35 -24.84 9.75
C PRO A 283 -11.23 -26.02 10.16
N TYR A 284 -11.87 -26.71 9.22
CA TYR A 284 -12.67 -27.90 9.44
C TYR A 284 -11.90 -29.21 9.30
N ASN A 285 -10.65 -29.16 8.78
CA ASN A 285 -9.83 -30.35 8.53
C ASN A 285 -8.63 -30.49 9.48
N ILE A 286 -8.56 -29.69 10.55
CA ILE A 286 -7.60 -29.87 11.62
C ILE A 286 -8.21 -30.85 12.62
N GLU A 287 -7.93 -32.13 12.36
CA GLU A 287 -8.15 -33.33 13.19
C GLU A 287 -9.62 -33.75 13.40
N GLN A 288 -9.93 -34.86 12.76
CA GLN A 288 -10.73 -35.92 13.41
C GLN A 288 -9.81 -36.77 14.29
#